data_cbcd813e5da896276fdb1951d02dd8a3
#
_entry.id   cbcd813e5da896276fdb1951d02dd8a3
#
_cell.length_a   1.000
_cell.length_b   1.000
_cell.length_c   1.000
_cell.angle_alpha   90.00
_cell.angle_beta   90.00
_cell.angle_gamma   90.00
#
_symmetry.space_group_name_H-M   'P 1'
#
loop_
_entity.id
_entity.type
_entity.pdbx_description
1 polymer ?
#
loop_
_entity_poly.entity_id
_entity_poly.type
_entity_poly.pdbx_seq_one_letter_code
_entity_poly.pdbx_strand_id
1 'polypeptide(L)'
;MIFSEQWLREWVNPSLSSEMLAEQLTMAGLEVDAITPVAGSFEGVVVAEIVSAEQHPDADKLRVCTVNAGDETVQIVCGAPNARVGLKAPLARLGAVLPGNFKIKKAKLRGLESQGMLCAAAELSLSEEKDGLLELAPDAPVGQDLRDYLALDDVTLELGLTPNRADCLGIAGIARDVAVLNQLMACEPTVEPIPPTIDTTFPVEVTASAQCPRYLGRVIENVDLTATTPLYMAERLRRSGLRTIDPVVDVTNYVMLEMGQPLHAFDLDTLSGGILVRESMPDESMTLLDGSEITLTEGTLVIADQQRPFGACGHYGWC
;
A
#
# COMPACT_ATOMS: atom_id res chain seq x y z
N MET A 1 -5.19 -6.24 -12.67
CA MET A 1 -4.24 -6.17 -11.54
C MET A 1 -3.29 -5.01 -11.76
N ILE A 2 -3.07 -4.16 -10.72
CA ILE A 2 -2.12 -3.03 -10.81
C ILE A 2 -0.94 -3.33 -9.89
N PHE A 3 0.29 -3.08 -10.35
CA PHE A 3 1.50 -3.30 -9.56
C PHE A 3 2.67 -2.42 -10.03
N SER A 4 3.64 -2.20 -9.14
CA SER A 4 4.89 -1.48 -9.40
C SER A 4 5.83 -2.32 -10.28
N GLU A 5 6.36 -1.74 -11.34
CA GLU A 5 7.36 -2.40 -12.18
C GLU A 5 8.67 -2.66 -11.40
N GLN A 6 9.10 -1.73 -10.54
CA GLN A 6 10.26 -1.95 -9.69
C GLN A 6 10.09 -3.16 -8.78
N TRP A 7 8.88 -3.37 -8.22
CA TRP A 7 8.61 -4.56 -7.42
C TRP A 7 8.73 -5.85 -8.24
N LEU A 8 8.20 -5.89 -9.46
CA LEU A 8 8.39 -7.02 -10.37
C LEU A 8 9.88 -7.23 -10.70
N ARG A 9 10.64 -6.14 -10.90
CA ARG A 9 12.08 -6.21 -11.22
C ARG A 9 12.95 -6.75 -10.09
N GLU A 10 12.51 -6.71 -8.86
CA GLU A 10 13.17 -7.40 -7.75
C GLU A 10 13.08 -8.94 -7.89
N TRP A 11 12.01 -9.44 -8.49
CA TRP A 11 11.81 -10.85 -8.75
C TRP A 11 12.46 -11.31 -10.06
N VAL A 12 12.37 -10.50 -11.10
CA VAL A 12 12.94 -10.78 -12.42
C VAL A 12 13.23 -9.47 -13.15
N ASN A 13 14.47 -9.28 -13.59
CA ASN A 13 14.88 -8.03 -14.20
C ASN A 13 15.38 -8.23 -15.64
N PRO A 14 14.50 -8.33 -16.64
CA PRO A 14 14.90 -8.38 -18.05
C PRO A 14 15.46 -7.03 -18.50
N SER A 15 16.41 -7.05 -19.44
CA SER A 15 16.98 -5.85 -20.05
C SER A 15 16.03 -5.23 -21.10
N LEU A 16 14.79 -4.92 -20.66
CA LEU A 16 13.73 -4.32 -21.46
C LEU A 16 13.32 -2.98 -20.87
N SER A 17 12.89 -2.02 -21.73
CA SER A 17 12.18 -0.83 -21.24
C SER A 17 10.79 -1.23 -20.74
N SER A 18 10.13 -0.32 -20.00
CA SER A 18 8.77 -0.52 -19.49
C SER A 18 7.79 -0.81 -20.62
N GLU A 19 7.91 -0.08 -21.75
CA GLU A 19 7.06 -0.26 -22.92
C GLU A 19 7.30 -1.62 -23.59
N MET A 20 8.56 -2.05 -23.72
CA MET A 20 8.91 -3.36 -24.29
C MET A 20 8.44 -4.50 -23.41
N LEU A 21 8.54 -4.33 -22.08
CA LEU A 21 8.01 -5.31 -21.13
C LEU A 21 6.49 -5.43 -21.22
N ALA A 22 5.79 -4.30 -21.29
CA ALA A 22 4.34 -4.26 -21.45
C ALA A 22 3.88 -4.90 -22.78
N GLU A 23 4.57 -4.63 -23.89
CA GLU A 23 4.32 -5.26 -25.18
C GLU A 23 4.54 -6.79 -25.10
N GLN A 24 5.65 -7.22 -24.49
CA GLN A 24 5.95 -8.64 -24.33
C GLN A 24 4.89 -9.37 -23.49
N LEU A 25 4.44 -8.78 -22.37
CA LEU A 25 3.38 -9.34 -21.54
C LEU A 25 2.07 -9.46 -22.33
N THR A 26 1.67 -8.41 -23.03
CA THR A 26 0.46 -8.41 -23.86
C THR A 26 0.52 -9.49 -24.92
N MET A 27 1.63 -9.62 -25.64
CA MET A 27 1.81 -10.66 -26.67
C MET A 27 1.83 -12.08 -26.08
N ALA A 28 2.16 -12.22 -24.80
CA ALA A 28 2.11 -13.49 -24.07
C ALA A 28 0.72 -13.82 -23.47
N GLY A 29 -0.27 -12.92 -23.65
CA GLY A 29 -1.65 -13.11 -23.19
C GLY A 29 -1.95 -12.49 -21.83
N LEU A 30 -1.06 -11.64 -21.31
CA LEU A 30 -1.28 -10.78 -20.14
C LEU A 30 -1.44 -9.34 -20.65
N GLU A 31 -2.65 -8.97 -21.06
CA GLU A 31 -2.93 -7.66 -21.65
C GLU A 31 -2.59 -6.53 -20.69
N VAL A 32 -1.72 -5.61 -21.13
CA VAL A 32 -1.37 -4.41 -20.36
C VAL A 32 -2.28 -3.28 -20.81
N ASP A 33 -3.20 -2.88 -19.93
CA ASP A 33 -4.18 -1.83 -20.18
C ASP A 33 -3.58 -0.43 -20.04
N ALA A 34 -2.65 -0.26 -19.09
CA ALA A 34 -2.01 1.02 -18.81
C ALA A 34 -0.60 0.90 -18.25
N ILE A 35 0.23 1.91 -18.56
CA ILE A 35 1.52 2.19 -17.89
C ILE A 35 1.42 3.60 -17.31
N THR A 36 1.50 3.75 -16.00
CA THR A 36 1.29 5.02 -15.33
C THR A 36 2.46 5.35 -14.39
N PRO A 37 3.09 6.54 -14.49
CA PRO A 37 4.09 6.97 -13.53
C PRO A 37 3.52 6.99 -12.10
N VAL A 38 4.29 6.52 -11.11
CA VAL A 38 3.84 6.45 -9.70
C VAL A 38 3.72 7.81 -9.02
N ALA A 39 4.29 8.85 -9.64
CA ALA A 39 4.25 10.24 -9.17
C ALA A 39 4.27 11.20 -10.35
N GLY A 40 3.82 12.43 -10.12
CA GLY A 40 4.00 13.54 -11.07
C GLY A 40 5.48 13.87 -11.29
N SER A 41 5.76 14.59 -12.38
CA SER A 41 7.10 15.13 -12.61
C SER A 41 7.32 16.32 -11.69
N PHE A 42 8.30 16.22 -10.81
CA PHE A 42 8.77 17.33 -9.96
C PHE A 42 10.26 17.19 -9.64
N GLU A 43 10.90 18.30 -9.29
CA GLU A 43 12.30 18.38 -8.91
C GLU A 43 12.52 19.41 -7.79
N GLY A 44 13.59 19.25 -7.01
CA GLY A 44 13.95 20.19 -5.94
C GLY A 44 13.07 20.08 -4.71
N VAL A 45 12.46 18.92 -4.47
CA VAL A 45 11.68 18.62 -3.27
C VAL A 45 12.48 17.67 -2.38
N VAL A 46 12.65 18.05 -1.11
CA VAL A 46 13.44 17.28 -0.13
C VAL A 46 12.62 16.91 1.10
N VAL A 47 13.06 15.89 1.81
CA VAL A 47 12.59 15.59 3.16
C VAL A 47 13.01 16.72 4.10
N ALA A 48 12.08 17.31 4.83
CA ALA A 48 12.38 18.38 5.77
C ALA A 48 11.63 18.19 7.10
N GLU A 49 12.13 18.79 8.17
CA GLU A 49 11.56 18.73 9.50
C GLU A 49 11.12 20.12 9.99
N ILE A 50 9.91 20.21 10.52
CA ILE A 50 9.41 21.43 11.16
C ILE A 50 10.01 21.53 12.57
N VAL A 51 10.96 22.45 12.77
CA VAL A 51 11.61 22.66 14.07
C VAL A 51 10.88 23.67 14.97
N SER A 52 10.11 24.61 14.38
CA SER A 52 9.15 25.44 15.10
C SER A 52 7.91 25.71 14.27
N ALA A 53 6.77 25.93 14.92
CA ALA A 53 5.49 26.22 14.28
C ALA A 53 4.71 27.21 15.17
N GLU A 54 4.80 28.49 14.86
CA GLU A 54 4.16 29.57 15.63
C GLU A 54 2.92 30.07 14.89
N GLN A 55 1.94 30.59 15.64
CA GLN A 55 0.76 31.22 15.05
C GLN A 55 1.16 32.47 14.25
N HIS A 56 0.62 32.61 13.03
CA HIS A 56 0.87 33.83 12.24
C HIS A 56 0.20 35.04 12.92
N PRO A 57 0.88 36.20 13.07
CA PRO A 57 0.36 37.34 13.81
C PRO A 57 -0.93 37.94 13.22
N ASP A 58 -1.10 37.87 11.88
CA ASP A 58 -2.19 38.52 11.17
C ASP A 58 -3.10 37.51 10.42
N ALA A 59 -3.04 36.21 10.75
CA ALA A 59 -3.85 35.22 10.07
C ALA A 59 -4.07 33.93 10.90
N ASP A 60 -5.30 33.72 11.39
CA ASP A 60 -5.67 32.62 12.29
C ASP A 60 -5.46 31.22 11.70
N LYS A 61 -5.50 31.08 10.37
CA LYS A 61 -5.33 29.79 9.67
C LYS A 61 -3.91 29.52 9.20
N LEU A 62 -2.96 30.44 9.45
CA LEU A 62 -1.58 30.29 9.01
C LEU A 62 -0.64 30.09 10.19
N ARG A 63 0.40 29.31 9.98
CA ARG A 63 1.53 29.15 10.88
C ARG A 63 2.81 29.62 10.22
N VAL A 64 3.70 30.21 11.00
CA VAL A 64 5.08 30.52 10.63
C VAL A 64 5.94 29.40 11.12
N CYS A 65 6.46 28.61 10.19
CA CYS A 65 7.28 27.43 10.51
C CYS A 65 8.74 27.73 10.20
N THR A 66 9.61 27.33 11.13
CA THR A 66 11.04 27.18 10.85
C THR A 66 11.29 25.74 10.44
N VAL A 67 11.83 25.51 9.27
CA VAL A 67 11.96 24.20 8.63
C VAL A 67 13.42 23.90 8.36
N ASN A 68 13.90 22.78 8.89
CA ASN A 68 15.23 22.23 8.62
C ASN A 68 15.18 21.39 7.35
N ALA A 69 15.96 21.79 6.32
CA ALA A 69 16.09 21.11 5.04
C ALA A 69 17.40 20.30 4.90
N GLY A 70 18.11 20.08 5.99
CA GLY A 70 19.38 19.37 6.06
C GLY A 70 20.59 20.29 5.99
N ASP A 71 20.79 20.96 4.88
CA ASP A 71 21.89 21.92 4.63
C ASP A 71 21.55 23.36 5.01
N GLU A 72 20.28 23.68 5.10
CA GLU A 72 19.79 25.02 5.45
C GLU A 72 18.53 24.95 6.34
N THR A 73 18.22 26.04 6.98
CA THR A 73 16.98 26.24 7.72
C THR A 73 16.24 27.44 7.13
N VAL A 74 14.96 27.24 6.78
CA VAL A 74 14.15 28.22 6.07
C VAL A 74 12.87 28.55 6.80
N GLN A 75 12.34 29.77 6.60
CA GLN A 75 11.04 30.18 7.06
C GLN A 75 9.96 29.84 6.03
N ILE A 76 8.94 29.11 6.44
CA ILE A 76 7.79 28.75 5.60
C ILE A 76 6.51 29.22 6.27
N VAL A 77 5.64 29.91 5.53
CA VAL A 77 4.29 30.21 5.98
C VAL A 77 3.36 29.11 5.46
N CYS A 78 2.78 28.36 6.39
CA CYS A 78 2.01 27.14 6.09
C CYS A 78 0.57 27.26 6.59
N GLY A 79 -0.40 26.84 5.75
CA GLY A 79 -1.82 26.81 6.10
C GLY A 79 -2.36 25.42 6.42
N ALA A 80 -1.52 24.40 6.41
CA ALA A 80 -1.95 23.04 6.66
C ALA A 80 -2.28 22.80 8.15
N PRO A 81 -3.42 22.15 8.46
CA PRO A 81 -3.87 21.96 9.84
C PRO A 81 -2.95 21.05 10.68
N ASN A 82 -2.27 20.14 10.03
CA ASN A 82 -1.36 19.18 10.67
C ASN A 82 0.08 19.67 10.84
N ALA A 83 0.40 20.91 10.41
CA ALA A 83 1.73 21.48 10.61
C ALA A 83 2.04 21.61 12.11
N ARG A 84 3.07 20.88 12.60
CA ARG A 84 3.48 20.83 14.00
C ARG A 84 4.97 20.60 14.12
N VAL A 85 5.53 20.93 15.27
CA VAL A 85 6.94 20.69 15.59
C VAL A 85 7.23 19.20 15.56
N GLY A 86 8.36 18.80 14.98
CA GLY A 86 8.80 17.42 14.82
C GLY A 86 8.18 16.69 13.61
N LEU A 87 7.21 17.31 12.91
CA LEU A 87 6.68 16.72 11.70
C LEU A 87 7.72 16.76 10.58
N LYS A 88 7.99 15.60 9.97
CA LYS A 88 8.71 15.52 8.70
C LYS A 88 7.74 15.54 7.54
N ALA A 89 8.02 16.40 6.57
CA ALA A 89 7.16 16.62 5.40
C ALA A 89 8.01 17.02 4.19
N PRO A 90 7.50 16.86 2.95
CA PRO A 90 8.17 17.33 1.76
C PRO A 90 8.28 18.86 1.74
N LEU A 91 9.47 19.38 1.50
CA LEU A 91 9.74 20.79 1.26
C LEU A 91 10.14 21.01 -0.19
N ALA A 92 9.33 21.70 -0.95
CA ALA A 92 9.71 22.25 -2.24
C ALA A 92 10.55 23.53 -2.02
N ARG A 93 11.85 23.46 -2.34
CA ARG A 93 12.81 24.55 -2.18
C ARG A 93 12.54 25.68 -3.18
N LEU A 94 13.17 26.82 -2.97
CA LEU A 94 13.15 27.90 -3.97
C LEU A 94 13.75 27.40 -5.28
N GLY A 95 13.00 27.59 -6.37
CA GLY A 95 13.40 27.10 -7.69
C GLY A 95 12.87 25.70 -8.04
N ALA A 96 12.38 24.94 -7.06
CA ALA A 96 11.71 23.66 -7.31
C ALA A 96 10.59 23.80 -8.34
N VAL A 97 10.39 22.75 -9.12
CA VAL A 97 9.32 22.67 -10.12
C VAL A 97 8.38 21.52 -9.72
N LEU A 98 7.12 21.83 -9.48
CA LEU A 98 6.09 20.87 -9.12
C LEU A 98 5.25 20.46 -10.35
N PRO A 99 4.41 19.41 -10.24
CA PRO A 99 3.52 18.98 -11.30
C PRO A 99 2.75 20.16 -11.92
N GLY A 100 2.51 20.11 -13.24
CA GLY A 100 1.94 21.24 -13.98
C GLY A 100 2.92 22.38 -14.26
N ASN A 101 4.22 22.14 -14.11
CA ASN A 101 5.31 23.12 -14.31
C ASN A 101 5.21 24.33 -13.36
N PHE A 102 4.70 24.08 -12.14
CA PHE A 102 4.55 25.12 -11.12
C PHE A 102 5.89 25.36 -10.42
N LYS A 103 6.52 26.50 -10.71
CA LYS A 103 7.82 26.86 -10.16
C LYS A 103 7.70 27.59 -8.82
N ILE A 104 8.36 27.03 -7.79
CA ILE A 104 8.40 27.63 -6.45
C ILE A 104 9.27 28.88 -6.43
N LYS A 105 8.68 29.97 -5.98
CA LYS A 105 9.33 31.27 -5.83
C LYS A 105 9.15 31.77 -4.40
N LYS A 106 10.04 32.68 -4.00
CA LYS A 106 9.89 33.41 -2.74
C LYS A 106 8.53 34.13 -2.75
N ALA A 107 7.71 33.88 -1.76
CA ALA A 107 6.39 34.45 -1.63
C ALA A 107 6.27 35.29 -0.35
N LYS A 108 5.37 36.25 -0.33
CA LYS A 108 5.03 37.02 0.86
C LYS A 108 3.55 36.81 1.18
N LEU A 109 3.28 36.11 2.28
CA LEU A 109 1.95 35.74 2.74
C LEU A 109 1.59 36.59 3.97
N ARG A 110 0.57 37.42 3.87
CA ARG A 110 0.13 38.33 4.95
C ARG A 110 1.29 39.09 5.62
N GLY A 111 2.24 39.57 4.83
CA GLY A 111 3.36 40.39 5.33
C GLY A 111 4.64 39.60 5.66
N LEU A 112 4.57 38.28 5.86
CA LEU A 112 5.74 37.43 6.16
C LEU A 112 6.23 36.67 4.92
N GLU A 113 7.54 36.50 4.83
CA GLU A 113 8.19 35.80 3.72
C GLU A 113 8.12 34.28 3.90
N SER A 114 7.82 33.56 2.82
CA SER A 114 7.96 32.12 2.70
C SER A 114 9.04 31.78 1.68
N GLN A 115 10.04 30.99 2.10
CA GLN A 115 11.23 30.64 1.32
C GLN A 115 11.14 29.22 0.76
N GLY A 116 9.96 28.81 0.33
CA GLY A 116 9.62 27.50 -0.18
C GLY A 116 8.17 27.15 0.11
N MET A 117 7.81 25.87 -0.07
CA MET A 117 6.47 25.36 0.19
C MET A 117 6.55 23.94 0.77
N LEU A 118 5.92 23.72 1.94
CA LEU A 118 5.64 22.40 2.42
C LEU A 118 4.48 21.80 1.62
N CYS A 119 4.59 20.54 1.19
CA CYS A 119 3.69 19.95 0.22
C CYS A 119 2.73 18.91 0.83
N ALA A 120 1.51 18.91 0.34
CA ALA A 120 0.57 17.81 0.46
C ALA A 120 0.88 16.73 -0.61
N ALA A 121 0.31 15.53 -0.44
CA ALA A 121 0.47 14.45 -1.41
C ALA A 121 -0.09 14.80 -2.79
N ALA A 122 -1.22 15.50 -2.84
CA ALA A 122 -1.85 15.92 -4.10
C ALA A 122 -0.99 16.91 -4.92
N GLU A 123 -0.22 17.77 -4.26
CA GLU A 123 0.67 18.74 -4.94
C GLU A 123 1.84 18.07 -5.65
N LEU A 124 2.17 16.83 -5.24
CA LEU A 124 3.20 15.98 -5.84
C LEU A 124 2.61 14.91 -6.77
N SER A 125 1.28 14.92 -6.95
CA SER A 125 0.53 13.88 -7.68
C SER A 125 0.79 12.46 -7.15
N LEU A 126 0.92 12.32 -5.82
CA LEU A 126 1.05 11.04 -5.13
C LEU A 126 -0.30 10.46 -4.72
N SER A 127 -1.29 11.32 -4.48
CA SER A 127 -2.68 10.93 -4.18
C SER A 127 -3.63 12.08 -4.50
N GLU A 128 -4.94 11.84 -4.39
CA GLU A 128 -5.98 12.88 -4.49
C GLU A 128 -6.16 13.68 -3.19
N GLU A 129 -5.52 13.26 -2.09
CA GLU A 129 -5.68 13.87 -0.77
C GLU A 129 -5.05 15.26 -0.70
N LYS A 130 -5.88 16.24 -0.28
CA LYS A 130 -5.50 17.64 -0.14
C LYS A 130 -5.49 18.15 1.31
N ASP A 131 -5.90 17.30 2.24
CA ASP A 131 -6.07 17.69 3.64
C ASP A 131 -4.77 17.53 4.43
N GLY A 132 -4.01 18.62 4.48
CA GLY A 132 -2.77 18.70 5.24
C GLY A 132 -1.51 18.37 4.44
N LEU A 133 -0.37 18.41 5.15
CA LEU A 133 0.93 18.04 4.61
C LEU A 133 1.05 16.52 4.50
N LEU A 134 1.80 16.05 3.52
CA LEU A 134 2.23 14.66 3.48
C LEU A 134 3.15 14.39 4.69
N GLU A 135 2.71 13.54 5.60
CA GLU A 135 3.49 13.13 6.76
C GLU A 135 4.47 12.04 6.38
N LEU A 136 5.74 12.27 6.58
CA LEU A 136 6.80 11.29 6.35
C LEU A 136 7.15 10.58 7.67
N ALA A 137 7.75 9.39 7.55
CA ALA A 137 8.15 8.62 8.72
C ALA A 137 9.09 9.42 9.65
N PRO A 138 9.01 9.23 10.98
CA PRO A 138 9.84 9.97 11.94
C PRO A 138 11.34 9.79 11.72
N ASP A 139 11.77 8.69 11.13
CA ASP A 139 13.16 8.37 10.78
C ASP A 139 13.57 8.84 9.38
N ALA A 140 12.65 9.43 8.59
CA ALA A 140 12.97 9.93 7.25
C ALA A 140 14.20 10.87 7.27
N PRO A 141 15.19 10.65 6.39
CA PRO A 141 16.46 11.39 6.42
C PRO A 141 16.29 12.82 5.90
N VAL A 142 16.39 13.80 6.80
CA VAL A 142 16.24 15.22 6.46
C VAL A 142 17.30 15.64 5.46
N GLY A 143 16.90 16.35 4.41
CA GLY A 143 17.73 16.82 3.32
C GLY A 143 17.84 15.87 2.12
N GLN A 144 17.39 14.61 2.25
CA GLN A 144 17.35 13.68 1.12
C GLN A 144 16.33 14.13 0.08
N ASP A 145 16.65 13.94 -1.20
CA ASP A 145 15.67 14.13 -2.27
C ASP A 145 14.45 13.22 -2.05
N LEU A 146 13.26 13.78 -2.23
CA LEU A 146 12.02 13.04 -1.96
C LEU A 146 11.77 11.91 -2.97
N ARG A 147 12.17 12.10 -4.24
CA ARG A 147 12.00 11.05 -5.26
C ARG A 147 12.86 9.84 -4.93
N ASP A 148 14.10 10.09 -4.45
CA ASP A 148 15.00 9.03 -4.02
C ASP A 148 14.47 8.34 -2.75
N TYR A 149 14.02 9.13 -1.77
CA TYR A 149 13.49 8.59 -0.50
C TYR A 149 12.28 7.69 -0.69
N LEU A 150 11.35 8.08 -1.55
CA LEU A 150 10.13 7.31 -1.86
C LEU A 150 10.29 6.39 -3.08
N ALA A 151 11.49 6.33 -3.69
CA ALA A 151 11.76 5.56 -4.91
C ALA A 151 10.72 5.82 -6.02
N LEU A 152 10.47 7.11 -6.35
CA LEU A 152 9.38 7.53 -7.23
C LEU A 152 9.69 7.43 -8.74
N ASP A 153 10.90 7.05 -9.11
CA ASP A 153 11.27 6.78 -10.51
C ASP A 153 10.83 5.37 -10.90
N ASP A 154 9.52 5.17 -10.90
CA ASP A 154 8.84 3.91 -11.14
C ASP A 154 7.55 4.14 -11.93
N VAL A 155 7.04 3.07 -12.53
CA VAL A 155 5.72 3.03 -13.17
C VAL A 155 4.89 1.89 -12.61
N THR A 156 3.59 2.05 -12.65
CA THR A 156 2.65 0.95 -12.44
C THR A 156 2.23 0.37 -13.78
N LEU A 157 2.12 -0.95 -13.83
CA LEU A 157 1.52 -1.70 -14.93
C LEU A 157 0.12 -2.17 -14.49
N GLU A 158 -0.87 -1.92 -15.31
CA GLU A 158 -2.22 -2.45 -15.12
C GLU A 158 -2.46 -3.61 -16.09
N LEU A 159 -2.76 -4.80 -15.56
CA LEU A 159 -3.04 -6.01 -16.34
C LEU A 159 -4.52 -6.35 -16.30
N GLY A 160 -5.11 -6.55 -17.48
CA GLY A 160 -6.40 -7.17 -17.71
C GLY A 160 -6.26 -8.69 -17.74
N LEU A 161 -6.45 -9.33 -16.57
CA LEU A 161 -6.31 -10.79 -16.44
C LEU A 161 -7.59 -11.51 -16.83
N THR A 162 -7.47 -12.52 -17.67
CA THR A 162 -8.56 -13.45 -17.98
C THR A 162 -8.78 -14.46 -16.85
N PRO A 163 -9.99 -15.02 -16.66
CA PRO A 163 -10.30 -15.93 -15.54
C PRO A 163 -9.40 -17.17 -15.44
N ASN A 164 -8.79 -17.60 -16.53
CA ASN A 164 -7.88 -18.74 -16.58
C ASN A 164 -6.44 -18.39 -16.16
N ARG A 165 -6.14 -17.12 -15.83
CA ARG A 165 -4.81 -16.65 -15.42
C ARG A 165 -4.80 -16.18 -13.96
N ALA A 166 -5.51 -16.91 -13.09
CA ALA A 166 -5.50 -16.66 -11.64
C ALA A 166 -4.10 -16.79 -11.02
N ASP A 167 -3.20 -17.55 -11.66
CA ASP A 167 -1.79 -17.66 -11.30
C ASP A 167 -1.04 -16.32 -11.34
N CYS A 168 -1.52 -15.36 -12.14
CA CYS A 168 -0.97 -14.00 -12.29
C CYS A 168 -1.66 -12.95 -11.41
N LEU A 169 -2.49 -13.33 -10.45
CA LEU A 169 -3.05 -12.43 -9.43
C LEU A 169 -2.05 -12.02 -8.33
N GLY A 170 -0.76 -12.27 -8.54
CA GLY A 170 0.33 -11.84 -7.69
C GLY A 170 1.62 -11.67 -8.46
N ILE A 171 2.55 -10.88 -7.91
CA ILE A 171 3.88 -10.62 -8.49
C ILE A 171 4.62 -11.91 -8.83
N ALA A 172 4.56 -12.91 -7.94
CA ALA A 172 5.22 -14.20 -8.11
C ALA A 172 4.82 -14.90 -9.43
N GLY A 173 3.53 -14.90 -9.77
CA GLY A 173 3.04 -15.51 -11.00
C GLY A 173 3.51 -14.75 -12.25
N ILE A 174 3.37 -13.42 -12.24
CA ILE A 174 3.83 -12.56 -13.33
C ILE A 174 5.34 -12.70 -13.53
N ALA A 175 6.11 -12.72 -12.44
CA ALA A 175 7.57 -12.88 -12.49
C ALA A 175 7.99 -14.20 -13.13
N ARG A 176 7.26 -15.30 -12.89
CA ARG A 176 7.53 -16.60 -13.53
C ARG A 176 7.31 -16.53 -15.04
N ASP A 177 6.23 -15.89 -15.49
CA ASP A 177 5.99 -15.70 -16.93
C ASP A 177 7.09 -14.84 -17.57
N VAL A 178 7.43 -13.68 -16.96
CA VAL A 178 8.50 -12.82 -17.46
C VAL A 178 9.84 -13.56 -17.48
N ALA A 179 10.13 -14.38 -16.47
CA ALA A 179 11.36 -15.18 -16.42
C ALA A 179 11.44 -16.18 -17.59
N VAL A 180 10.35 -16.89 -17.86
CA VAL A 180 10.26 -17.85 -18.99
C VAL A 180 10.43 -17.12 -20.32
N LEU A 181 9.72 -16.02 -20.53
CA LEU A 181 9.77 -15.23 -21.77
C LEU A 181 11.17 -14.70 -22.08
N ASN A 182 11.96 -14.39 -21.05
CA ASN A 182 13.30 -13.83 -21.19
C ASN A 182 14.43 -14.83 -20.92
N GLN A 183 14.13 -16.10 -20.70
CA GLN A 183 15.09 -17.15 -20.33
C GLN A 183 15.93 -16.77 -19.09
N LEU A 184 15.30 -16.14 -18.13
CA LEU A 184 15.85 -15.76 -16.84
C LEU A 184 15.31 -16.69 -15.73
N MET A 185 15.89 -16.58 -14.54
CA MET A 185 15.33 -17.18 -13.34
C MET A 185 14.61 -16.11 -12.52
N ALA A 186 13.44 -16.43 -12.01
CA ALA A 186 12.78 -15.59 -11.01
C ALA A 186 13.51 -15.77 -9.65
N CYS A 187 13.81 -14.65 -8.99
CA CYS A 187 14.39 -14.62 -7.65
C CYS A 187 13.25 -14.55 -6.63
N GLU A 188 12.80 -15.70 -6.17
CA GLU A 188 11.83 -15.75 -5.08
C GLU A 188 12.45 -15.24 -3.78
N PRO A 189 11.72 -14.46 -2.96
CA PRO A 189 12.24 -13.99 -1.68
C PRO A 189 12.54 -15.19 -0.76
N THR A 190 13.69 -15.16 -0.13
CA THR A 190 14.04 -16.18 0.86
C THR A 190 13.26 -15.90 2.14
N VAL A 191 12.35 -16.81 2.49
CA VAL A 191 11.56 -16.72 3.71
C VAL A 191 12.12 -17.67 4.76
N GLU A 192 12.70 -17.11 5.82
CA GLU A 192 13.13 -17.89 6.97
C GLU A 192 11.91 -18.28 7.83
N PRO A 193 11.74 -19.56 8.17
CA PRO A 193 10.64 -19.98 9.02
C PRO A 193 10.73 -19.33 10.41
N ILE A 194 9.69 -18.63 10.82
CA ILE A 194 9.58 -18.05 12.16
C ILE A 194 8.94 -19.10 13.07
N PRO A 195 9.67 -19.70 14.02
CA PRO A 195 9.12 -20.69 14.93
C PRO A 195 8.07 -20.05 15.86
N PRO A 196 7.09 -20.81 16.36
CA PRO A 196 6.15 -20.29 17.35
C PRO A 196 6.90 -19.93 18.64
N THR A 197 6.49 -18.83 19.26
CA THR A 197 6.99 -18.37 20.58
C THR A 197 6.00 -18.66 21.72
N ILE A 198 4.81 -19.13 21.36
CA ILE A 198 3.73 -19.51 22.27
C ILE A 198 3.20 -20.89 21.85
N ASP A 199 2.63 -21.61 22.80
CA ASP A 199 2.01 -22.93 22.56
C ASP A 199 0.49 -22.83 22.30
N THR A 200 -0.07 -21.61 22.29
CA THR A 200 -1.49 -21.36 22.04
C THR A 200 -1.86 -21.84 20.65
N THR A 201 -2.88 -22.67 20.56
CA THR A 201 -3.45 -23.14 19.30
C THR A 201 -4.96 -22.87 19.28
N PHE A 202 -5.50 -22.67 18.07
CA PHE A 202 -6.94 -22.53 17.88
C PHE A 202 -7.41 -23.63 16.92
N PRO A 203 -8.49 -24.37 17.24
CA PRO A 203 -8.95 -25.50 16.41
C PRO A 203 -9.31 -25.04 15.00
N VAL A 204 -8.90 -25.82 14.01
CA VAL A 204 -9.26 -25.65 12.61
C VAL A 204 -9.74 -26.99 12.07
N GLU A 205 -10.97 -27.03 11.56
CA GLU A 205 -11.57 -28.19 10.93
C GLU A 205 -11.98 -27.86 9.49
N VAL A 206 -11.69 -28.77 8.58
CA VAL A 206 -12.06 -28.66 7.17
C VAL A 206 -12.96 -29.84 6.80
N THR A 207 -14.27 -29.60 6.69
CA THR A 207 -15.23 -30.59 6.25
C THR A 207 -15.43 -30.59 4.74
N ALA A 208 -15.27 -29.42 4.10
CA ALA A 208 -15.34 -29.26 2.64
C ALA A 208 -13.98 -29.54 1.98
N SER A 209 -13.38 -30.69 2.22
CA SER A 209 -12.03 -31.02 1.79
C SER A 209 -11.83 -31.12 0.27
N ALA A 210 -12.90 -31.25 -0.50
CA ALA A 210 -12.83 -31.23 -1.96
C ALA A 210 -12.63 -29.81 -2.51
N GLN A 211 -13.26 -28.81 -1.89
CA GLN A 211 -13.17 -27.40 -2.27
C GLN A 211 -11.97 -26.71 -1.62
N CYS A 212 -11.66 -27.07 -0.35
CA CYS A 212 -10.54 -26.55 0.41
C CYS A 212 -9.71 -27.70 0.98
N PRO A 213 -8.71 -28.22 0.27
CA PRO A 213 -7.95 -29.39 0.73
C PRO A 213 -7.04 -29.09 1.94
N ARG A 214 -6.75 -27.80 2.19
CA ARG A 214 -5.88 -27.38 3.29
C ARG A 214 -6.21 -25.95 3.74
N TYR A 215 -6.39 -25.78 5.04
CA TYR A 215 -6.52 -24.47 5.69
C TYR A 215 -5.59 -24.43 6.90
N LEU A 216 -4.82 -23.35 7.03
CA LEU A 216 -3.84 -23.18 8.09
C LEU A 216 -4.19 -21.95 8.91
N GLY A 217 -4.07 -22.08 10.23
CA GLY A 217 -4.22 -20.99 11.17
C GLY A 217 -2.97 -20.76 12.00
N ARG A 218 -2.73 -19.53 12.39
CA ARG A 218 -1.70 -19.16 13.36
C ARG A 218 -2.30 -18.18 14.36
N VAL A 219 -2.12 -18.44 15.65
CA VAL A 219 -2.48 -17.49 16.72
C VAL A 219 -1.32 -16.51 16.89
N ILE A 220 -1.66 -15.22 16.93
CA ILE A 220 -0.73 -14.11 17.19
C ILE A 220 -1.31 -13.32 18.35
N GLU A 221 -0.55 -13.14 19.42
CA GLU A 221 -0.95 -12.41 20.61
C GLU A 221 -0.24 -11.06 20.71
N ASN A 222 -0.81 -10.11 21.46
CA ASN A 222 -0.26 -8.77 21.70
C ASN A 222 -0.01 -7.97 20.43
N VAL A 223 -0.94 -8.02 19.48
CA VAL A 223 -0.86 -7.24 18.23
C VAL A 223 -1.11 -5.77 18.54
N ASP A 224 -0.19 -4.89 18.12
CA ASP A 224 -0.37 -3.45 18.17
C ASP A 224 -0.91 -2.94 16.83
N LEU A 225 -2.21 -2.69 16.75
CA LEU A 225 -2.86 -2.14 15.56
C LEU A 225 -2.52 -0.67 15.28
N THR A 226 -1.85 0.02 16.22
CA THR A 226 -1.40 1.40 16.03
C THR A 226 0.00 1.51 15.45
N ALA A 227 0.69 0.38 15.29
CA ALA A 227 2.01 0.35 14.68
C ALA A 227 1.96 0.84 13.22
N THR A 228 2.95 1.65 12.84
CA THR A 228 3.04 2.18 11.48
C THR A 228 3.49 1.11 10.50
N THR A 229 2.77 0.95 9.42
CA THR A 229 3.17 0.07 8.29
C THR A 229 4.49 0.55 7.70
N PRO A 230 5.48 -0.33 7.49
CA PRO A 230 6.77 0.04 6.90
C PRO A 230 6.60 0.74 5.55
N LEU A 231 7.41 1.78 5.31
CA LEU A 231 7.31 2.63 4.12
C LEU A 231 7.30 1.82 2.81
N TYR A 232 8.20 0.84 2.66
CA TYR A 232 8.28 0.03 1.45
C TYR A 232 6.97 -0.74 1.18
N MET A 233 6.32 -1.23 2.25
CA MET A 233 5.05 -1.95 2.16
C MET A 233 3.91 -0.99 1.81
N ALA A 234 3.83 0.15 2.51
CA ALA A 234 2.84 1.19 2.25
C ALA A 234 2.89 1.70 0.79
N GLU A 235 4.11 1.94 0.26
CA GLU A 235 4.31 2.36 -1.13
C GLU A 235 3.92 1.28 -2.15
N ARG A 236 4.23 0.00 -1.89
CA ARG A 236 3.81 -1.10 -2.77
C ARG A 236 2.29 -1.27 -2.80
N LEU A 237 1.64 -1.17 -1.63
CA LEU A 237 0.18 -1.18 -1.54
C LEU A 237 -0.43 0.00 -2.30
N ARG A 238 0.06 1.22 -2.06
CA ARG A 238 -0.40 2.42 -2.75
C ARG A 238 -0.28 2.29 -4.28
N ARG A 239 0.88 1.84 -4.78
CA ARG A 239 1.12 1.62 -6.21
C ARG A 239 0.26 0.49 -6.80
N SER A 240 -0.28 -0.37 -5.97
CA SER A 240 -1.22 -1.42 -6.35
C SER A 240 -2.69 -1.00 -6.19
N GLY A 241 -2.95 0.30 -5.90
CA GLY A 241 -4.30 0.84 -5.76
C GLY A 241 -4.94 0.58 -4.39
N LEU A 242 -4.17 0.11 -3.40
CA LEU A 242 -4.64 -0.11 -2.04
C LEU A 242 -4.12 0.98 -1.10
N ARG A 243 -4.95 1.41 -0.16
CA ARG A 243 -4.54 2.28 0.95
C ARG A 243 -4.16 1.43 2.16
N THR A 244 -3.24 1.92 2.97
CA THR A 244 -2.97 1.33 4.28
C THR A 244 -4.15 1.56 5.24
N ILE A 245 -4.43 0.58 6.09
CA ILE A 245 -5.53 0.59 7.07
C ILE A 245 -4.97 0.37 8.47
N ASP A 246 -4.38 -0.79 8.71
CA ASP A 246 -3.67 -1.17 9.91
C ASP A 246 -2.63 -2.25 9.55
N PRO A 247 -1.62 -2.51 10.39
CA PRO A 247 -0.52 -3.39 10.03
C PRO A 247 -0.95 -4.84 9.73
N VAL A 248 -2.06 -5.33 10.28
CA VAL A 248 -2.55 -6.69 10.03
C VAL A 248 -3.16 -6.78 8.63
N VAL A 249 -4.07 -5.87 8.30
CA VAL A 249 -4.70 -5.80 6.97
C VAL A 249 -3.65 -5.52 5.90
N ASP A 250 -2.71 -4.63 6.17
CA ASP A 250 -1.66 -4.27 5.21
C ASP A 250 -0.74 -5.45 4.90
N VAL A 251 -0.36 -6.24 5.91
CA VAL A 251 0.43 -7.48 5.70
C VAL A 251 -0.36 -8.51 4.88
N THR A 252 -1.65 -8.71 5.16
CA THR A 252 -2.48 -9.66 4.40
C THR A 252 -2.60 -9.24 2.94
N ASN A 253 -2.84 -7.95 2.68
CA ASN A 253 -2.90 -7.39 1.33
C ASN A 253 -1.55 -7.48 0.62
N TYR A 254 -0.45 -7.19 1.32
CA TYR A 254 0.90 -7.29 0.77
C TYR A 254 1.22 -8.71 0.32
N VAL A 255 0.99 -9.71 1.17
CA VAL A 255 1.25 -11.13 0.84
C VAL A 255 0.37 -11.60 -0.31
N MET A 256 -0.89 -11.17 -0.34
CA MET A 256 -1.79 -11.47 -1.44
C MET A 256 -1.28 -10.90 -2.78
N LEU A 257 -0.83 -9.65 -2.80
CA LEU A 257 -0.28 -9.03 -4.02
C LEU A 257 1.06 -9.64 -4.42
N GLU A 258 1.89 -10.02 -3.46
CA GLU A 258 3.21 -10.59 -3.74
C GLU A 258 3.12 -12.04 -4.21
N MET A 259 2.41 -12.87 -3.45
CA MET A 259 2.40 -14.33 -3.61
C MET A 259 1.15 -14.86 -4.33
N GLY A 260 0.12 -14.03 -4.52
CA GLY A 260 -1.17 -14.46 -5.04
C GLY A 260 -1.99 -15.28 -4.03
N GLN A 261 -1.61 -15.27 -2.74
CA GLN A 261 -2.27 -16.04 -1.70
C GLN A 261 -3.04 -15.13 -0.75
N PRO A 262 -4.37 -15.15 -0.79
CA PRO A 262 -5.20 -14.40 0.15
C PRO A 262 -5.08 -14.97 1.57
N LEU A 263 -5.09 -14.06 2.54
CA LEU A 263 -5.04 -14.36 3.98
C LEU A 263 -6.25 -13.77 4.67
N HIS A 264 -6.69 -14.39 5.76
CA HIS A 264 -7.74 -13.89 6.63
C HIS A 264 -7.17 -13.59 8.02
N ALA A 265 -7.56 -12.48 8.59
CA ALA A 265 -7.29 -12.13 9.99
C ALA A 265 -8.62 -12.05 10.74
N PHE A 266 -8.67 -12.72 11.87
CA PHE A 266 -9.85 -12.74 12.74
C PHE A 266 -9.46 -12.33 14.15
N ASP A 267 -10.28 -11.52 14.79
CA ASP A 267 -10.17 -11.24 16.21
C ASP A 267 -10.53 -12.49 17.00
N LEU A 268 -9.54 -13.07 17.67
CA LEU A 268 -9.66 -14.35 18.37
C LEU A 268 -10.75 -14.34 19.44
N ASP A 269 -10.95 -13.18 20.10
CA ASP A 269 -11.95 -13.03 21.16
C ASP A 269 -13.40 -13.07 20.63
N THR A 270 -13.57 -12.86 19.32
CA THR A 270 -14.90 -12.90 18.66
C THR A 270 -15.25 -14.27 18.11
N LEU A 271 -14.29 -15.22 18.07
CA LEU A 271 -14.48 -16.54 17.53
C LEU A 271 -15.01 -17.53 18.57
N SER A 272 -15.93 -18.40 18.16
CA SER A 272 -16.55 -19.41 19.01
C SER A 272 -16.11 -20.82 18.64
N GLY A 273 -15.35 -21.47 19.52
CA GLY A 273 -15.00 -22.89 19.48
C GLY A 273 -13.90 -23.31 18.51
N GLY A 274 -13.82 -22.72 17.34
CA GLY A 274 -12.81 -23.05 16.32
C GLY A 274 -13.20 -22.54 14.94
N ILE A 275 -12.25 -22.56 14.00
CA ILE A 275 -12.53 -22.28 12.59
C ILE A 275 -13.02 -23.56 11.91
N LEU A 276 -14.15 -23.44 11.20
CA LEU A 276 -14.77 -24.51 10.44
C LEU A 276 -14.89 -24.09 8.96
N VAL A 277 -14.14 -24.77 8.11
CA VAL A 277 -14.25 -24.58 6.65
C VAL A 277 -15.21 -25.63 6.10
N ARG A 278 -16.38 -25.18 5.66
CA ARG A 278 -17.50 -26.06 5.28
C ARG A 278 -18.31 -25.47 4.12
N GLU A 279 -19.25 -26.23 3.61
CA GLU A 279 -20.29 -25.71 2.75
C GLU A 279 -21.37 -24.98 3.59
N SER A 280 -22.00 -23.98 3.00
CA SER A 280 -23.12 -23.26 3.60
C SER A 280 -24.33 -24.16 3.77
N MET A 281 -25.14 -23.90 4.81
CA MET A 281 -26.42 -24.56 5.02
C MET A 281 -27.50 -23.88 4.16
N PRO A 282 -28.62 -24.56 3.93
CA PRO A 282 -29.81 -23.93 3.32
C PRO A 282 -30.24 -22.67 4.11
N ASP A 283 -30.59 -21.62 3.39
CA ASP A 283 -31.05 -20.33 3.95
C ASP A 283 -30.07 -19.65 4.94
N GLU A 284 -28.81 -20.04 4.90
CA GLU A 284 -27.77 -19.42 5.75
C GLU A 284 -27.48 -18.01 5.28
N SER A 285 -27.42 -17.05 6.22
CA SER A 285 -27.09 -15.66 5.93
C SER A 285 -25.74 -15.27 6.48
N MET A 286 -25.12 -14.26 5.86
CA MET A 286 -23.85 -13.69 6.28
C MET A 286 -23.88 -12.17 6.12
N THR A 287 -23.27 -11.46 7.07
CA THR A 287 -23.04 -10.01 6.97
C THR A 287 -21.69 -9.75 6.32
N LEU A 288 -21.68 -8.98 5.25
CA LEU A 288 -20.45 -8.56 4.54
C LEU A 288 -19.74 -7.41 5.27
N LEU A 289 -18.52 -7.11 4.85
CA LEU A 289 -17.69 -6.02 5.44
C LEU A 289 -18.32 -4.63 5.28
N ASP A 290 -19.15 -4.43 4.28
CA ASP A 290 -19.93 -3.18 4.07
C ASP A 290 -21.19 -3.09 4.93
N GLY A 291 -21.47 -4.12 5.75
CA GLY A 291 -22.65 -4.23 6.62
C GLY A 291 -23.90 -4.76 5.93
N SER A 292 -23.85 -5.10 4.65
CA SER A 292 -24.98 -5.72 3.95
C SER A 292 -25.16 -7.18 4.36
N GLU A 293 -26.43 -7.62 4.48
CA GLU A 293 -26.76 -9.03 4.69
C GLU A 293 -27.05 -9.71 3.35
N ILE A 294 -26.44 -10.88 3.16
CA ILE A 294 -26.70 -11.75 2.02
C ILE A 294 -27.16 -13.12 2.47
N THR A 295 -28.03 -13.76 1.69
CA THR A 295 -28.35 -15.17 1.83
C THR A 295 -27.44 -15.98 0.93
N LEU A 296 -26.73 -16.95 1.51
CA LEU A 296 -25.79 -17.79 0.77
C LEU A 296 -26.54 -18.82 -0.07
N THR A 297 -26.01 -19.08 -1.27
CA THR A 297 -26.47 -20.22 -2.06
C THR A 297 -26.00 -21.51 -1.39
N GLU A 298 -26.88 -22.51 -1.29
CA GLU A 298 -26.53 -23.83 -0.73
C GLU A 298 -25.27 -24.41 -1.42
N GLY A 299 -24.35 -24.92 -0.62
CA GLY A 299 -23.07 -25.46 -1.12
C GLY A 299 -22.00 -24.40 -1.37
N THR A 300 -22.22 -23.13 -1.02
CA THR A 300 -21.16 -22.12 -1.05
C THR A 300 -20.11 -22.47 0.01
N LEU A 301 -18.82 -22.50 -0.39
CA LEU A 301 -17.71 -22.69 0.55
C LEU A 301 -17.63 -21.50 1.52
N VAL A 302 -17.68 -21.76 2.82
CA VAL A 302 -17.60 -20.71 3.85
C VAL A 302 -16.51 -21.02 4.88
N ILE A 303 -15.96 -19.94 5.42
CA ILE A 303 -15.17 -19.95 6.64
C ILE A 303 -16.10 -19.51 7.77
N ALA A 304 -16.28 -20.35 8.75
CA ALA A 304 -17.23 -20.17 9.85
C ALA A 304 -16.58 -20.49 11.19
N ASP A 305 -17.27 -20.15 12.27
CA ASP A 305 -17.06 -20.77 13.57
C ASP A 305 -18.24 -21.71 13.89
N GLN A 306 -18.40 -22.06 15.16
CA GLN A 306 -19.52 -22.91 15.58
C GLN A 306 -20.88 -22.20 15.56
N GLN A 307 -20.92 -20.88 15.38
CA GLN A 307 -22.13 -20.08 15.47
C GLN A 307 -22.54 -19.45 14.13
N ARG A 308 -21.58 -18.96 13.34
CA ARG A 308 -21.86 -18.19 12.13
C ARG A 308 -20.74 -18.25 11.08
N PRO A 309 -21.06 -18.05 9.80
CA PRO A 309 -20.07 -17.79 8.76
C PRO A 309 -19.55 -16.34 8.84
N PHE A 310 -18.28 -16.11 8.50
CA PHE A 310 -17.68 -14.78 8.37
C PHE A 310 -16.85 -14.59 7.10
N GLY A 311 -16.72 -15.62 6.28
CA GLY A 311 -16.12 -15.53 4.95
C GLY A 311 -16.83 -16.49 4.01
N ALA A 312 -17.06 -16.07 2.77
CA ALA A 312 -17.64 -16.90 1.71
C ALA A 312 -16.74 -16.87 0.47
N CYS A 313 -16.47 -18.05 -0.07
CA CYS A 313 -15.66 -18.22 -1.26
C CYS A 313 -16.50 -18.19 -2.53
N GLY A 314 -16.06 -17.49 -3.56
CA GLY A 314 -16.57 -17.63 -4.92
C GLY A 314 -17.56 -16.59 -5.42
N HIS A 315 -18.14 -15.69 -4.58
CA HIS A 315 -19.05 -14.65 -5.06
C HIS A 315 -18.42 -13.24 -5.09
N TYR A 316 -17.33 -13.03 -4.34
CA TYR A 316 -16.65 -11.73 -4.25
C TYR A 316 -15.12 -11.82 -4.45
N GLY A 317 -14.67 -12.85 -5.15
CA GLY A 317 -13.30 -12.93 -5.66
C GLY A 317 -12.18 -13.26 -4.67
N TRP A 318 -12.51 -13.65 -3.44
CA TRP A 318 -11.49 -13.89 -2.41
C TRP A 318 -11.73 -15.21 -1.66
N CYS A 319 -11.06 -16.24 -2.08
CA CYS A 319 -10.67 -17.41 -1.30
C CYS A 319 -9.30 -17.86 -1.69
#